data_87d01c3db013bce9ee747ce9391b8a83
#
_entry.id   87d01c3db013bce9ee747ce9391b8a83
#
_cell.length_a   1.000
_cell.length_b   1.000
_cell.length_c   1.000
_cell.angle_alpha   90.00
_cell.angle_beta   90.00
_cell.angle_gamma   90.00
#
_symmetry.space_group_name_H-M   'P 1'
#
loop_
_entity.id
_entity.type
_entity.pdbx_description
1 polymer ?
#
loop_
_entity_poly.entity_id
_entity_poly.type
_entity_poly.pdbx_seq_one_letter_code
_entity_poly.pdbx_strand_id
1 'polypeptide(L)'
;MNTTFDIVHSEWDSFKTDGNKYNLVYLDPPFYTQKTYTMDDKKSVIGFDDNWNSIDEYMKWLLNVFETSFASLSPDGVIYSHNNFKINSFLLSRLPESIRNNFVTNISWLRSHPHNNIKNSWGNIVDSIMMISKTKKFYFKVLYGKLDNKYSKNSFTNKDEVGNYSLTPITGEKSRMGYDFEYNGVRPKFGWRYKKDKVVELNGKNLIHWGKNKPYKKLYLHESKGRPIQNFWNDIHPITRTELNKRNYPTQKPIKLLDRIIESSCPVDGKVLDPFGGSGTTLLASLENQIPSYVKTIDNNSDAIKLMTELSSKGIQKYF
;
A
#
# COMPACT_ATOMS: atom_id res chain seq x y z
N MET A 1 -21.12 -7.38 0.70
CA MET A 1 -21.95 -6.14 0.74
C MET A 1 -21.55 -5.32 -0.49
N ASN A 2 -22.47 -4.54 -1.07
CA ASN A 2 -22.08 -3.70 -2.21
C ASN A 2 -21.47 -2.39 -1.68
N THR A 3 -20.29 -2.04 -2.18
CA THR A 3 -19.67 -0.73 -1.90
C THR A 3 -20.56 0.37 -2.49
N THR A 4 -20.94 1.34 -1.65
CA THR A 4 -21.61 2.57 -2.09
C THR A 4 -20.57 3.64 -2.43
N PHE A 5 -20.93 4.63 -3.25
CA PHE A 5 -19.97 5.65 -3.66
C PHE A 5 -20.62 7.00 -3.93
N ASP A 6 -19.82 8.05 -3.78
CA ASP A 6 -20.10 9.41 -4.24
C ASP A 6 -19.00 9.88 -5.21
N ILE A 7 -19.40 10.42 -6.34
CA ILE A 7 -18.54 11.12 -7.29
C ILE A 7 -18.94 12.59 -7.24
N VAL A 8 -18.02 13.45 -6.81
CA VAL A 8 -18.31 14.86 -6.53
C VAL A 8 -17.51 15.77 -7.45
N HIS A 9 -18.22 16.57 -8.28
CA HIS A 9 -17.59 17.62 -9.08
C HIS A 9 -17.43 18.88 -8.22
N SER A 10 -16.28 19.05 -7.63
CA SER A 10 -15.98 20.17 -6.73
C SER A 10 -14.47 20.30 -6.48
N GLU A 11 -14.09 21.36 -5.78
CA GLU A 11 -12.75 21.48 -5.23
C GLU A 11 -12.46 20.35 -4.24
N TRP A 12 -11.18 20.00 -4.12
CA TRP A 12 -10.68 18.88 -3.34
C TRP A 12 -11.17 18.84 -1.88
N ASP A 13 -11.53 20.00 -1.32
CA ASP A 13 -11.87 20.13 0.10
C ASP A 13 -13.38 20.07 0.41
N SER A 14 -14.20 19.77 -0.56
CA SER A 14 -15.67 19.70 -0.39
C SER A 14 -16.14 18.65 0.64
N PHE A 15 -15.29 17.65 0.97
CA PHE A 15 -15.58 16.65 1.99
C PHE A 15 -15.59 17.21 3.44
N LYS A 16 -15.06 18.41 3.66
CA LYS A 16 -14.98 19.04 5.01
C LYS A 16 -16.33 19.10 5.73
N THR A 17 -17.40 19.23 4.96
CA THR A 17 -18.76 19.46 5.48
C THR A 17 -19.61 18.19 5.52
N ASP A 18 -19.10 17.02 5.09
CA ASP A 18 -19.92 15.80 5.01
C ASP A 18 -20.04 15.02 6.33
N GLY A 19 -19.31 15.44 7.36
CA GLY A 19 -19.33 14.80 8.69
C GLY A 19 -18.72 13.39 8.75
N ASN A 20 -18.25 12.85 7.63
CA ASN A 20 -17.68 11.51 7.57
C ASN A 20 -16.30 11.44 8.23
N LYS A 21 -15.96 10.27 8.75
CA LYS A 21 -14.60 9.87 9.11
C LYS A 21 -14.18 8.70 8.22
N TYR A 22 -12.96 8.79 7.69
CA TYR A 22 -12.43 7.85 6.70
C TYR A 22 -11.35 6.98 7.31
N ASN A 23 -11.37 5.68 7.00
CA ASN A 23 -10.33 4.74 7.43
C ASN A 23 -9.10 4.82 6.51
N LEU A 24 -9.31 5.19 5.25
CA LEU A 24 -8.25 5.35 4.27
C LEU A 24 -8.45 6.65 3.48
N VAL A 25 -7.42 7.47 3.43
CA VAL A 25 -7.33 8.60 2.50
C VAL A 25 -6.17 8.35 1.54
N TYR A 26 -6.43 8.44 0.24
CA TYR A 26 -5.41 8.39 -0.78
C TYR A 26 -5.31 9.75 -1.48
N LEU A 27 -4.13 10.36 -1.44
CA LEU A 27 -3.83 11.64 -2.06
C LEU A 27 -2.89 11.42 -3.25
N ASP A 28 -3.37 11.75 -4.44
CA ASP A 28 -2.59 11.77 -5.69
C ASP A 28 -2.68 13.18 -6.33
N PRO A 29 -2.24 14.24 -5.61
CA PRO A 29 -2.31 15.61 -6.10
C PRO A 29 -1.34 15.83 -7.26
N PRO A 30 -1.39 16.96 -7.99
CA PRO A 30 -0.33 17.37 -8.90
C PRO A 30 1.06 17.32 -8.23
N PHE A 31 2.14 16.97 -8.98
CA PHE A 31 3.47 16.65 -8.43
C PHE A 31 4.50 17.80 -8.55
N TYR A 32 4.03 19.02 -8.82
CA TYR A 32 4.90 20.18 -9.11
C TYR A 32 5.79 19.93 -10.32
N THR A 33 5.20 19.49 -11.42
CA THR A 33 5.94 19.17 -12.64
C THR A 33 6.13 20.35 -13.58
N GLN A 34 5.41 21.46 -13.33
CA GLN A 34 5.37 22.66 -14.18
C GLN A 34 4.93 22.31 -15.60
N LYS A 35 3.83 21.56 -15.71
CA LYS A 35 3.27 21.10 -16.99
C LYS A 35 1.75 21.09 -16.91
N THR A 36 1.11 21.39 -18.05
CA THR A 36 -0.31 21.13 -18.27
C THR A 36 -0.45 19.76 -18.92
N TYR A 37 -1.26 18.89 -18.32
CA TYR A 37 -1.54 17.56 -18.82
C TYR A 37 -2.87 17.54 -19.60
N THR A 38 -2.87 16.88 -20.75
CA THR A 38 -4.03 16.81 -21.65
C THR A 38 -4.54 15.38 -21.80
N MET A 39 -5.86 15.25 -22.01
CA MET A 39 -6.52 13.95 -22.15
C MET A 39 -6.51 13.44 -23.60
N ASP A 40 -6.16 14.27 -24.57
CA ASP A 40 -6.14 13.94 -25.97
C ASP A 40 -4.78 14.25 -26.63
N ASP A 41 -4.47 13.54 -27.72
CA ASP A 41 -3.25 13.73 -28.50
C ASP A 41 -3.18 15.12 -29.18
N LYS A 42 -4.35 15.75 -29.42
CA LYS A 42 -4.46 17.10 -30.01
C LYS A 42 -4.27 18.22 -29.00
N LYS A 43 -4.12 17.86 -27.71
CA LYS A 43 -3.97 18.80 -26.58
C LYS A 43 -5.14 19.79 -26.44
N SER A 44 -6.34 19.41 -26.92
CA SER A 44 -7.54 20.23 -26.89
C SER A 44 -8.32 20.10 -25.57
N VAL A 45 -8.16 18.97 -24.87
CA VAL A 45 -8.84 18.72 -23.60
C VAL A 45 -7.81 18.67 -22.47
N ILE A 46 -7.91 19.62 -21.54
CA ILE A 46 -7.02 19.72 -20.37
C ILE A 46 -7.48 18.68 -19.34
N GLY A 47 -6.60 17.76 -18.95
CA GLY A 47 -6.80 16.82 -17.86
C GLY A 47 -6.61 17.50 -16.50
N PHE A 48 -5.47 18.12 -16.29
CA PHE A 48 -5.20 18.98 -15.13
C PHE A 48 -3.97 19.87 -15.39
N ASP A 49 -3.91 20.98 -14.67
CA ASP A 49 -2.78 21.91 -14.70
C ASP A 49 -1.91 21.72 -13.45
N ASP A 50 -0.59 21.63 -13.67
CA ASP A 50 0.40 21.46 -12.60
C ASP A 50 1.46 22.58 -12.66
N ASN A 51 1.02 23.79 -13.06
CA ASN A 51 1.85 24.99 -13.12
C ASN A 51 1.63 25.85 -11.85
N TRP A 52 2.71 26.20 -11.21
CA TRP A 52 2.74 26.95 -9.96
C TRP A 52 3.74 28.10 -10.04
N ASN A 53 3.43 29.23 -9.41
CA ASN A 53 4.35 30.36 -9.43
C ASN A 53 5.64 30.08 -8.62
N SER A 54 5.55 29.28 -7.57
CA SER A 54 6.68 28.87 -6.76
C SER A 54 6.47 27.54 -6.04
N ILE A 55 7.57 26.92 -5.63
CA ILE A 55 7.52 25.72 -4.80
C ILE A 55 6.87 26.02 -3.43
N ASP A 56 7.05 27.21 -2.89
CA ASP A 56 6.48 27.56 -1.57
C ASP A 56 4.96 27.75 -1.65
N GLU A 57 4.43 28.33 -2.73
CA GLU A 57 2.99 28.40 -2.99
C GLU A 57 2.38 26.98 -3.07
N TYR A 58 2.99 26.12 -3.89
CA TYR A 58 2.57 24.73 -4.01
C TYR A 58 2.62 24.00 -2.66
N MET A 59 3.71 24.14 -1.90
CA MET A 59 3.86 23.48 -0.61
C MET A 59 2.87 23.98 0.44
N LYS A 60 2.52 25.28 0.43
CA LYS A 60 1.48 25.83 1.30
C LYS A 60 0.12 25.20 1.00
N TRP A 61 -0.20 25.08 -0.29
CA TRP A 61 -1.43 24.41 -0.73
C TRP A 61 -1.42 22.93 -0.34
N LEU A 62 -0.34 22.19 -0.64
CA LEU A 62 -0.24 20.76 -0.35
C LEU A 62 -0.30 20.46 1.16
N LEU A 63 0.29 21.30 2.01
CA LEU A 63 0.15 21.21 3.47
C LEU A 63 -1.30 21.32 3.89
N ASN A 64 -2.04 22.32 3.38
CA ASN A 64 -3.45 22.48 3.68
C ASN A 64 -4.28 21.27 3.22
N VAL A 65 -4.01 20.75 2.01
CA VAL A 65 -4.62 19.50 1.51
C VAL A 65 -4.37 18.36 2.49
N PHE A 66 -3.12 18.16 2.88
CA PHE A 66 -2.73 17.05 3.74
C PHE A 66 -3.35 17.17 5.14
N GLU A 67 -3.22 18.32 5.80
CA GLU A 67 -3.73 18.54 7.16
C GLU A 67 -5.25 18.40 7.22
N THR A 68 -5.95 18.95 6.22
CA THR A 68 -7.40 18.82 6.10
C THR A 68 -7.83 17.37 5.94
N SER A 69 -7.16 16.64 5.03
CA SER A 69 -7.42 15.23 4.80
C SER A 69 -7.08 14.37 6.02
N PHE A 70 -5.99 14.69 6.71
CA PHE A 70 -5.60 14.02 7.96
C PHE A 70 -6.64 14.26 9.09
N ALA A 71 -7.24 15.43 9.12
CA ALA A 71 -8.30 15.75 10.11
C ALA A 71 -9.57 14.89 9.87
N SER A 72 -9.86 14.48 8.65
CA SER A 72 -11.01 13.64 8.31
C SER A 72 -10.82 12.15 8.64
N LEU A 73 -9.60 11.70 9.01
CA LEU A 73 -9.34 10.31 9.36
C LEU A 73 -10.07 9.88 10.62
N SER A 74 -10.55 8.63 10.62
CA SER A 74 -10.94 7.89 11.83
C SER A 74 -9.73 7.63 12.73
N PRO A 75 -9.90 7.34 14.02
CA PRO A 75 -8.78 7.11 14.95
C PRO A 75 -7.83 5.98 14.54
N ASP A 76 -8.33 4.98 13.81
CA ASP A 76 -7.58 3.85 13.25
C ASP A 76 -7.19 4.02 11.77
N GLY A 77 -7.50 5.19 11.20
CA GLY A 77 -7.30 5.50 9.79
C GLY A 77 -5.87 5.85 9.43
N VAL A 78 -5.59 5.78 8.13
CA VAL A 78 -4.29 6.11 7.53
C VAL A 78 -4.46 6.97 6.27
N ILE A 79 -3.44 7.78 5.99
CA ILE A 79 -3.35 8.59 4.79
C ILE A 79 -2.11 8.19 3.99
N TYR A 80 -2.29 8.05 2.68
CA TYR A 80 -1.21 7.86 1.72
C TYR A 80 -1.06 9.11 0.88
N SER A 81 0.14 9.70 0.85
CA SER A 81 0.51 10.80 -0.04
C SER A 81 1.40 10.24 -1.14
N HIS A 82 0.85 10.15 -2.36
CA HIS A 82 1.55 9.72 -3.54
C HIS A 82 2.15 10.94 -4.25
N ASN A 83 3.46 10.98 -4.36
CA ASN A 83 4.19 12.07 -4.99
C ASN A 83 5.57 11.60 -5.47
N ASN A 84 6.36 12.51 -6.02
CA ASN A 84 7.79 12.25 -6.15
C ASN A 84 8.49 12.37 -4.78
N PHE A 85 9.67 11.78 -4.65
CA PHE A 85 10.43 11.76 -3.40
C PHE A 85 10.73 13.15 -2.84
N LYS A 86 11.06 14.13 -3.71
CA LYS A 86 11.37 15.51 -3.30
C LYS A 86 10.19 16.17 -2.61
N ILE A 87 9.01 16.05 -3.21
CA ILE A 87 7.78 16.66 -2.67
C ILE A 87 7.37 16.02 -1.35
N ASN A 88 7.37 14.69 -1.26
CA ASN A 88 7.05 14.00 -0.01
C ASN A 88 8.06 14.32 1.11
N SER A 89 9.34 14.48 0.78
CA SER A 89 10.36 14.90 1.76
C SER A 89 10.12 16.32 2.27
N PHE A 90 9.77 17.25 1.38
CA PHE A 90 9.42 18.62 1.76
C PHE A 90 8.13 18.67 2.58
N LEU A 91 7.11 17.89 2.19
CA LEU A 91 5.87 17.77 2.93
C LEU A 91 6.15 17.25 4.35
N LEU A 92 6.81 16.12 4.49
CA LEU A 92 7.11 15.51 5.78
C LEU A 92 7.88 16.46 6.71
N SER A 93 8.85 17.21 6.17
CA SER A 93 9.65 18.16 6.95
C SER A 93 8.84 19.36 7.48
N ARG A 94 7.76 19.73 6.78
CA ARG A 94 6.91 20.89 7.11
C ARG A 94 5.67 20.51 7.93
N LEU A 95 5.31 19.22 8.01
CA LEU A 95 4.17 18.77 8.82
C LEU A 95 4.38 19.09 10.30
N PRO A 96 3.32 19.47 11.04
CA PRO A 96 3.34 19.58 12.49
C PRO A 96 3.92 18.31 13.15
N GLU A 97 4.64 18.47 14.24
CA GLU A 97 5.28 17.36 14.95
C GLU A 97 4.28 16.28 15.36
N SER A 98 3.08 16.69 15.79
CA SER A 98 1.99 15.79 16.17
C SER A 98 1.55 14.84 15.03
N ILE A 99 1.64 15.29 13.79
CA ILE A 99 1.36 14.48 12.59
C ILE A 99 2.61 13.69 12.19
N ARG A 100 3.76 14.38 12.11
CA ARG A 100 5.04 13.79 11.69
C ARG A 100 5.44 12.60 12.56
N ASN A 101 5.19 12.64 13.86
CA ASN A 101 5.46 11.55 14.78
C ASN A 101 4.63 10.28 14.49
N ASN A 102 3.59 10.37 13.66
CA ASN A 102 2.79 9.24 13.21
C ASN A 102 3.20 8.72 11.81
N PHE A 103 4.34 9.17 11.29
CA PHE A 103 4.92 8.59 10.08
C PHE A 103 5.12 7.08 10.26
N VAL A 104 4.65 6.28 9.30
CA VAL A 104 4.74 4.81 9.32
C VAL A 104 5.87 4.37 8.41
N THR A 105 5.81 4.71 7.13
CA THR A 105 6.80 4.31 6.14
C THR A 105 6.71 5.15 4.86
N ASN A 106 7.76 5.09 4.06
CA ASN A 106 7.74 5.52 2.66
C ASN A 106 7.85 4.29 1.76
N ILE A 107 6.94 4.16 0.82
CA ILE A 107 6.91 3.11 -0.17
C ILE A 107 7.54 3.65 -1.45
N SER A 108 8.47 2.90 -2.01
CA SER A 108 9.06 3.16 -3.33
C SER A 108 8.37 2.29 -4.37
N TRP A 109 7.57 2.91 -5.25
CA TRP A 109 6.88 2.20 -6.32
C TRP A 109 7.58 2.43 -7.66
N LEU A 110 7.94 1.33 -8.35
CA LEU A 110 8.54 1.35 -9.68
C LEU A 110 7.48 1.71 -10.73
N ARG A 111 7.35 3.01 -11.04
CA ARG A 111 6.29 3.57 -11.90
C ARG A 111 6.60 3.53 -13.40
N SER A 112 7.84 3.28 -13.79
CA SER A 112 8.22 3.23 -15.21
C SER A 112 9.39 2.29 -15.44
N HIS A 113 9.53 1.85 -16.69
CA HIS A 113 10.71 1.12 -17.12
C HIS A 113 11.95 2.01 -17.17
N PRO A 114 13.17 1.44 -17.07
CA PRO A 114 14.41 2.19 -17.27
C PRO A 114 14.44 2.92 -18.61
N HIS A 115 15.02 4.12 -18.63
CA HIS A 115 15.16 4.95 -19.81
C HIS A 115 16.60 4.94 -20.33
N ASN A 116 16.78 4.94 -21.64
CA ASN A 116 18.11 4.91 -22.27
C ASN A 116 18.78 6.30 -22.39
N ASN A 117 18.08 7.38 -22.01
CA ASN A 117 18.52 8.75 -22.19
C ASN A 117 19.19 9.37 -20.95
N ILE A 118 19.74 8.54 -20.07
CA ILE A 118 20.46 8.99 -18.87
C ILE A 118 21.82 9.55 -19.29
N LYS A 119 22.14 10.77 -18.83
CA LYS A 119 23.41 11.44 -19.12
C LYS A 119 24.22 11.80 -17.87
N ASN A 120 23.62 12.61 -16.97
CA ASN A 120 24.35 13.25 -15.88
C ASN A 120 23.84 12.84 -14.48
N SER A 121 22.81 12.02 -14.39
CA SER A 121 22.23 11.55 -13.11
C SER A 121 21.48 10.24 -13.31
N TRP A 122 21.13 9.57 -12.21
CA TRP A 122 20.28 8.40 -12.25
C TRP A 122 18.86 8.75 -12.73
N GLY A 123 18.25 7.89 -13.54
CA GLY A 123 16.88 8.06 -14.02
C GLY A 123 15.87 7.97 -12.87
N ASN A 124 14.90 8.87 -12.84
CA ASN A 124 13.83 8.85 -11.87
C ASN A 124 12.68 7.96 -12.37
N ILE A 125 12.70 6.69 -11.98
CA ILE A 125 11.72 5.67 -12.37
C ILE A 125 10.83 5.22 -11.19
N VAL A 126 10.96 5.87 -10.04
CA VAL A 126 10.29 5.50 -8.80
C VAL A 126 9.46 6.67 -8.30
N ASP A 127 8.22 6.42 -7.91
CA ASP A 127 7.41 7.34 -7.12
C ASP A 127 7.50 6.98 -5.62
N SER A 128 7.24 7.98 -4.80
CA SER A 128 7.21 7.92 -3.34
C SER A 128 5.77 7.93 -2.86
N ILE A 129 5.38 6.93 -2.09
CA ILE A 129 4.05 6.87 -1.46
C ILE A 129 4.26 6.87 0.05
N MET A 130 4.06 8.02 0.66
CA MET A 130 4.27 8.23 2.09
C MET A 130 3.01 7.84 2.87
N MET A 131 3.16 6.96 3.86
CA MET A 131 2.08 6.52 4.74
C MET A 131 2.21 7.16 6.12
N ILE A 132 1.15 7.82 6.57
CA ILE A 132 1.03 8.38 7.92
C ILE A 132 -0.27 7.89 8.55
N SER A 133 -0.23 7.43 9.79
CA SER A 133 -1.40 6.98 10.54
C SER A 133 -2.01 8.08 11.40
N LYS A 134 -3.32 8.00 11.70
CA LYS A 134 -3.97 8.96 12.62
C LYS A 134 -3.44 8.82 14.03
N THR A 135 -3.26 7.58 14.49
CA THR A 135 -2.70 7.25 15.81
C THR A 135 -1.71 6.09 15.68
N LYS A 136 -1.03 5.73 16.77
CA LYS A 136 -0.14 4.55 16.81
C LYS A 136 -0.91 3.22 16.70
N LYS A 137 -2.22 3.22 16.91
CA LYS A 137 -3.10 2.05 16.75
C LYS A 137 -3.96 2.26 15.51
N PHE A 138 -3.50 1.76 14.38
CA PHE A 138 -4.19 1.85 13.10
C PHE A 138 -4.43 0.46 12.52
N TYR A 139 -5.39 0.36 11.61
CA TYR A 139 -5.67 -0.88 10.90
C TYR A 139 -4.58 -1.14 9.85
N PHE A 140 -4.02 -2.34 9.86
CA PHE A 140 -3.10 -2.80 8.81
C PHE A 140 -3.14 -4.32 8.69
N LYS A 141 -3.48 -4.81 7.49
CA LYS A 141 -3.46 -6.22 7.11
C LYS A 141 -2.16 -6.51 6.37
N VAL A 142 -1.37 -7.44 6.90
CA VAL A 142 -0.14 -7.88 6.22
C VAL A 142 -0.50 -8.66 4.96
N LEU A 143 -0.02 -8.18 3.83
CA LEU A 143 -0.15 -8.86 2.54
C LEU A 143 1.10 -9.67 2.22
N TYR A 144 0.91 -10.75 1.48
CA TYR A 144 1.98 -11.69 1.13
C TYR A 144 2.12 -11.79 -0.38
N GLY A 145 3.35 -11.67 -0.86
CA GLY A 145 3.70 -11.92 -2.26
C GLY A 145 3.73 -13.43 -2.55
N LYS A 146 3.50 -13.77 -3.81
CA LYS A 146 3.63 -15.17 -4.27
C LYS A 146 5.03 -15.70 -3.97
N LEU A 147 5.11 -16.95 -3.53
CA LEU A 147 6.38 -17.65 -3.44
C LEU A 147 6.92 -17.88 -4.85
N ASP A 148 8.08 -17.31 -5.16
CA ASP A 148 8.77 -17.65 -6.39
C ASP A 148 9.37 -19.08 -6.31
N ASN A 149 9.49 -19.74 -7.46
CA ASN A 149 10.00 -21.10 -7.56
C ASN A 149 11.43 -21.24 -7.03
N LYS A 150 12.26 -20.20 -7.18
CA LYS A 150 13.65 -20.20 -6.73
C LYS A 150 13.70 -20.15 -5.19
N TYR A 151 12.88 -19.29 -4.58
CA TYR A 151 12.79 -19.23 -3.12
C TYR A 151 12.22 -20.52 -2.53
N SER A 152 11.16 -21.06 -3.14
CA SER A 152 10.53 -22.30 -2.66
C SER A 152 11.53 -23.47 -2.69
N LYS A 153 12.27 -23.63 -3.78
CA LYS A 153 13.33 -24.66 -3.91
C LYS A 153 14.48 -24.48 -2.93
N ASN A 154 14.89 -23.24 -2.67
CA ASN A 154 16.04 -22.95 -1.81
C ASN A 154 15.71 -22.93 -0.31
N SER A 155 14.48 -22.65 0.08
CA SER A 155 14.09 -22.51 1.47
C SER A 155 13.38 -23.72 2.05
N PHE A 156 12.65 -24.49 1.23
CA PHE A 156 11.89 -25.68 1.64
C PHE A 156 12.61 -26.95 1.20
N THR A 157 13.86 -27.10 1.67
CA THR A 157 14.77 -28.15 1.26
C THR A 157 14.60 -29.47 2.01
N ASN A 158 13.92 -29.45 3.16
CA ASN A 158 13.64 -30.64 3.94
C ASN A 158 12.32 -31.26 3.51
N LYS A 159 12.20 -32.57 3.65
CA LYS A 159 10.98 -33.30 3.28
C LYS A 159 10.68 -34.40 4.30
N ASP A 160 9.42 -34.59 4.61
CA ASP A 160 8.87 -35.74 5.33
C ASP A 160 7.58 -36.21 4.66
N GLU A 161 6.81 -37.08 5.33
CA GLU A 161 5.56 -37.64 4.82
C GLU A 161 4.48 -36.59 4.55
N VAL A 162 4.52 -35.45 5.28
CA VAL A 162 3.56 -34.35 5.12
C VAL A 162 3.92 -33.45 3.92
N GLY A 163 5.20 -33.32 3.61
CA GLY A 163 5.65 -32.53 2.46
C GLY A 163 6.99 -31.84 2.66
N ASN A 164 7.27 -30.90 1.76
CA ASN A 164 8.48 -30.08 1.85
C ASN A 164 8.32 -29.01 2.93
N TYR A 165 9.36 -28.79 3.75
CA TYR A 165 9.35 -27.79 4.82
C TYR A 165 10.68 -27.05 4.95
N SER A 166 10.58 -25.84 5.51
CA SER A 166 11.71 -25.03 5.96
C SER A 166 11.89 -25.14 7.47
N LEU A 167 13.09 -24.81 7.96
CA LEU A 167 13.44 -24.87 9.37
C LEU A 167 13.68 -23.47 9.92
N THR A 168 12.95 -23.13 10.99
CA THR A 168 13.13 -21.88 11.75
C THR A 168 13.62 -22.18 13.14
N PRO A 169 14.75 -21.61 13.62
CA PRO A 169 15.21 -21.82 14.99
C PRO A 169 14.16 -21.39 16.01
N ILE A 170 13.92 -22.23 17.03
CA ILE A 170 13.02 -21.94 18.15
C ILE A 170 13.75 -21.66 19.44
N THR A 171 15.06 -21.54 19.40
CA THR A 171 15.93 -21.14 20.52
C THR A 171 16.29 -19.67 20.44
N GLY A 172 16.51 -19.03 21.58
CA GLY A 172 16.98 -17.66 21.68
C GLY A 172 18.42 -17.48 21.16
N GLU A 173 18.89 -16.25 21.14
CA GLU A 173 20.23 -15.81 20.74
C GLU A 173 20.78 -14.84 21.78
N LYS A 174 22.10 -14.61 21.81
CA LYS A 174 22.75 -13.71 22.77
C LYS A 174 22.11 -12.31 22.79
N SER A 175 21.71 -11.81 21.62
CA SER A 175 21.07 -10.51 21.47
C SER A 175 19.57 -10.50 21.85
N ARG A 176 18.96 -11.69 22.01
CA ARG A 176 17.54 -11.84 22.31
C ARG A 176 17.33 -13.10 23.14
N MET A 177 17.46 -12.97 24.45
CA MET A 177 17.19 -14.05 25.41
C MET A 177 15.73 -14.50 25.33
N GLY A 178 15.53 -15.81 25.44
CA GLY A 178 14.20 -16.43 25.43
C GLY A 178 13.76 -16.94 26.80
N TYR A 179 12.74 -17.79 26.82
CA TYR A 179 12.22 -18.42 28.04
C TYR A 179 13.16 -19.54 28.49
N ASP A 180 13.56 -19.54 29.76
CA ASP A 180 14.45 -20.54 30.34
C ASP A 180 13.66 -21.71 30.94
N PHE A 181 13.67 -22.86 30.28
CA PHE A 181 13.14 -24.13 30.77
C PHE A 181 13.77 -25.30 30.01
N GLU A 182 13.66 -26.47 30.56
CA GLU A 182 14.04 -27.73 29.90
C GLU A 182 12.82 -28.42 29.30
N TYR A 183 12.99 -28.93 28.06
CA TYR A 183 11.99 -29.75 27.38
C TYR A 183 12.67 -30.76 26.47
N ASN A 184 12.21 -32.03 26.55
CA ASN A 184 12.75 -33.17 25.80
C ASN A 184 14.29 -33.31 25.91
N GLY A 185 14.82 -33.13 27.13
CA GLY A 185 16.26 -33.19 27.42
C GLY A 185 17.10 -32.01 26.88
N VAL A 186 16.43 -30.96 26.36
CA VAL A 186 17.11 -29.77 25.79
C VAL A 186 16.81 -28.54 26.65
N ARG A 187 17.87 -27.88 27.12
CA ARG A 187 17.81 -26.56 27.75
C ARG A 187 18.71 -25.59 26.98
N PRO A 188 18.14 -24.82 26.02
CA PRO A 188 18.97 -23.95 25.18
C PRO A 188 19.71 -22.88 26.00
N LYS A 189 20.99 -22.62 25.68
CA LYS A 189 21.85 -21.63 26.36
C LYS A 189 21.20 -20.22 26.45
N PHE A 190 20.43 -19.81 25.46
CA PHE A 190 19.77 -18.50 25.40
C PHE A 190 18.25 -18.61 25.53
N GLY A 191 17.73 -19.74 26.07
CA GLY A 191 16.31 -20.00 26.24
C GLY A 191 15.57 -20.32 24.95
N TRP A 192 14.26 -20.49 25.06
CA TRP A 192 13.33 -20.79 23.97
C TRP A 192 12.68 -19.50 23.47
N ARG A 193 12.45 -19.38 22.16
CA ARG A 193 11.68 -18.25 21.58
C ARG A 193 10.19 -18.27 21.92
N TYR A 194 9.68 -19.43 22.36
CA TYR A 194 8.29 -19.64 22.75
C TYR A 194 8.17 -20.04 24.23
N LYS A 195 7.02 -19.76 24.85
CA LYS A 195 6.65 -20.30 26.17
C LYS A 195 6.57 -21.82 26.12
N LYS A 196 6.69 -22.47 27.28
CA LYS A 196 6.70 -23.93 27.42
C LYS A 196 5.49 -24.58 26.77
N ASP A 197 4.29 -24.07 27.05
CA ASP A 197 3.03 -24.63 26.52
C ASP A 197 3.03 -24.64 24.98
N LYS A 198 3.57 -23.59 24.35
CA LYS A 198 3.67 -23.52 22.88
C LYS A 198 4.69 -24.52 22.33
N VAL A 199 5.78 -24.78 23.03
CA VAL A 199 6.75 -25.81 22.61
C VAL A 199 6.15 -27.19 22.72
N VAL A 200 5.40 -27.49 23.81
CA VAL A 200 4.66 -28.73 23.98
C VAL A 200 3.63 -28.93 22.86
N GLU A 201 2.83 -27.90 22.57
CA GLU A 201 1.85 -27.93 21.46
C GLU A 201 2.52 -28.25 20.12
N LEU A 202 3.61 -27.54 19.78
CA LEU A 202 4.35 -27.76 18.53
C LEU A 202 4.91 -29.17 18.44
N ASN A 203 5.42 -29.71 19.55
CA ASN A 203 5.93 -31.07 19.58
C ASN A 203 4.82 -32.10 19.40
N GLY A 204 3.69 -31.93 20.08
CA GLY A 204 2.52 -32.80 19.94
C GLY A 204 1.95 -32.87 18.51
N LYS A 205 2.10 -31.76 17.76
CA LYS A 205 1.75 -31.67 16.32
C LYS A 205 2.86 -32.14 15.36
N ASN A 206 3.94 -32.72 15.86
CA ASN A 206 5.13 -33.10 15.05
C ASN A 206 5.74 -31.95 14.23
N LEU A 207 5.61 -30.71 14.74
CA LEU A 207 6.10 -29.50 14.11
C LEU A 207 7.49 -29.06 14.60
N ILE A 208 8.16 -29.90 15.42
CA ILE A 208 9.55 -29.68 15.82
C ILE A 208 10.46 -30.69 15.15
N HIS A 209 11.46 -30.17 14.46
CA HIS A 209 12.60 -30.95 13.99
C HIS A 209 13.72 -30.89 15.05
N TRP A 210 14.00 -32.03 15.67
CA TRP A 210 15.05 -32.18 16.68
C TRP A 210 16.40 -32.41 15.99
N GLY A 211 17.10 -31.31 15.64
CA GLY A 211 18.43 -31.40 15.04
C GLY A 211 19.51 -31.71 16.08
N LYS A 212 20.69 -32.15 15.61
CA LYS A 212 21.83 -32.53 16.49
C LYS A 212 22.22 -31.43 17.48
N ASN A 213 22.17 -30.16 17.08
CA ASN A 213 22.66 -29.04 17.89
C ASN A 213 21.55 -28.21 18.52
N LYS A 214 20.37 -28.14 17.92
CA LYS A 214 19.25 -27.35 18.41
C LYS A 214 17.93 -27.77 17.73
N PRO A 215 16.79 -27.51 18.39
CA PRO A 215 15.48 -27.75 17.80
C PRO A 215 15.07 -26.60 16.86
N TYR A 216 14.27 -26.96 15.84
CA TYR A 216 13.72 -26.04 14.85
C TYR A 216 12.22 -26.27 14.69
N LYS A 217 11.46 -25.21 14.41
CA LYS A 217 10.08 -25.35 13.95
C LYS A 217 10.06 -25.67 12.46
N LYS A 218 9.26 -26.67 12.07
CA LYS A 218 8.92 -26.92 10.69
C LYS A 218 7.87 -25.94 10.20
N LEU A 219 8.06 -25.37 9.01
CA LEU A 219 7.05 -24.63 8.26
C LEU A 219 6.88 -25.32 6.93
N TYR A 220 5.73 -25.91 6.68
CA TYR A 220 5.45 -26.60 5.44
C TYR A 220 5.17 -25.63 4.29
N LEU A 221 5.61 -26.02 3.07
CA LEU A 221 5.45 -25.17 1.88
C LEU A 221 3.97 -24.87 1.59
N HIS A 222 3.09 -25.86 1.75
CA HIS A 222 1.65 -25.70 1.51
C HIS A 222 0.94 -24.79 2.58
N GLU A 223 1.55 -24.61 3.75
CA GLU A 223 1.06 -23.70 4.79
C GLU A 223 1.64 -22.29 4.65
N SER A 224 2.63 -22.12 3.79
CA SER A 224 3.34 -20.85 3.65
C SER A 224 2.47 -19.84 2.91
N LYS A 225 2.17 -18.72 3.56
CA LYS A 225 1.46 -17.59 2.94
C LYS A 225 2.32 -16.82 1.92
N GLY A 226 3.60 -17.13 1.78
CA GLY A 226 4.56 -16.37 1.02
C GLY A 226 5.39 -15.41 1.90
N ARG A 227 6.09 -14.50 1.26
CA ARG A 227 6.85 -13.44 1.96
C ARG A 227 5.97 -12.22 2.19
N PRO A 228 5.97 -11.63 3.39
CA PRO A 228 5.31 -10.34 3.60
C PRO A 228 5.83 -9.31 2.58
N ILE A 229 4.91 -8.61 1.93
CA ILE A 229 5.25 -7.50 1.03
C ILE A 229 5.88 -6.39 1.86
N GLN A 230 6.97 -5.82 1.35
CA GLN A 230 7.71 -4.74 1.98
C GLN A 230 7.42 -3.41 1.28
N ASN A 231 8.12 -2.36 1.65
CA ASN A 231 7.93 -1.00 1.12
C ASN A 231 8.66 -0.71 -0.20
N PHE A 232 9.08 -1.72 -0.93
CA PHE A 232 9.60 -1.61 -2.29
C PHE A 232 8.72 -2.41 -3.25
N TRP A 233 7.94 -1.69 -4.09
CA TRP A 233 6.94 -2.27 -4.98
C TRP A 233 7.43 -2.23 -6.43
N ASN A 234 8.04 -3.29 -6.88
CA ASN A 234 8.51 -3.49 -8.24
C ASN A 234 7.70 -4.55 -9.01
N ASP A 235 6.70 -5.12 -8.36
CA ASP A 235 5.82 -6.16 -8.90
C ASP A 235 4.49 -5.61 -9.44
N ILE A 236 4.23 -4.30 -9.24
CA ILE A 236 3.11 -3.59 -9.86
C ILE A 236 3.66 -2.75 -11.01
N HIS A 237 3.42 -3.23 -12.23
CA HIS A 237 3.90 -2.53 -13.42
C HIS A 237 3.04 -1.32 -13.78
N PRO A 238 3.61 -0.27 -14.39
CA PRO A 238 2.84 0.84 -14.93
C PRO A 238 1.93 0.34 -16.06
N ILE A 239 0.81 1.06 -16.28
CA ILE A 239 -0.14 0.73 -17.34
C ILE A 239 0.53 0.95 -18.71
N THR A 240 0.47 -0.08 -19.54
CA THR A 240 0.96 -0.01 -20.93
C THR A 240 -0.11 0.56 -21.88
N ARG A 241 0.29 0.95 -23.10
CA ARG A 241 -0.66 1.49 -24.09
C ARG A 241 -1.72 0.50 -24.53
N THR A 242 -1.45 -0.78 -24.41
CA THR A 242 -2.30 -1.90 -24.90
C THR A 242 -3.17 -2.53 -23.81
N GLU A 243 -3.07 -2.08 -22.55
CA GLU A 243 -3.88 -2.65 -21.49
C GLU A 243 -5.36 -2.27 -21.62
N LEU A 244 -6.25 -3.24 -21.40
CA LEU A 244 -7.71 -3.07 -21.51
C LEU A 244 -8.28 -2.03 -20.55
N ASN A 245 -7.67 -1.88 -19.38
CA ASN A 245 -8.09 -0.94 -18.35
C ASN A 245 -7.49 0.47 -18.53
N LYS A 246 -6.77 0.71 -19.64
CA LYS A 246 -6.25 2.04 -19.97
C LYS A 246 -7.39 2.96 -20.34
N ARG A 247 -7.46 4.07 -19.65
CA ARG A 247 -8.37 5.19 -19.93
C ARG A 247 -7.57 6.35 -20.53
N ASN A 248 -8.20 7.18 -21.34
CA ASN A 248 -7.55 8.38 -21.90
C ASN A 248 -7.45 9.48 -20.82
N TYR A 249 -6.79 9.16 -19.69
CA TYR A 249 -6.51 10.11 -18.64
C TYR A 249 -4.99 10.11 -18.37
N PRO A 250 -4.37 11.28 -18.34
CA PRO A 250 -2.94 11.38 -18.06
C PRO A 250 -2.66 10.87 -16.65
N THR A 251 -1.49 10.27 -16.47
CA THR A 251 -1.01 9.80 -15.16
C THR A 251 -1.88 8.75 -14.45
N GLN A 252 -2.79 8.06 -15.17
CA GLN A 252 -3.61 6.98 -14.61
C GLN A 252 -2.75 5.97 -13.84
N LYS A 253 -3.17 5.66 -12.60
CA LYS A 253 -2.52 4.64 -11.77
C LYS A 253 -3.04 3.23 -12.09
N PRO A 254 -2.22 2.18 -11.97
CA PRO A 254 -2.68 0.80 -12.08
C PRO A 254 -3.69 0.45 -10.97
N ILE A 255 -4.74 -0.28 -11.30
CA ILE A 255 -5.75 -0.74 -10.32
C ILE A 255 -5.07 -1.52 -9.19
N LYS A 256 -4.15 -2.42 -9.52
CA LYS A 256 -3.39 -3.22 -8.54
C LYS A 256 -2.65 -2.40 -7.47
N LEU A 257 -2.32 -1.15 -7.77
CA LEU A 257 -1.70 -0.24 -6.79
C LEU A 257 -2.70 0.13 -5.70
N LEU A 258 -3.90 0.54 -6.12
CA LEU A 258 -4.97 0.94 -5.20
C LEU A 258 -5.58 -0.28 -4.50
N ASP A 259 -5.72 -1.42 -5.18
CA ASP A 259 -6.13 -2.68 -4.55
C ASP A 259 -5.22 -3.03 -3.36
N ARG A 260 -3.90 -2.97 -3.56
CA ARG A 260 -2.93 -3.26 -2.49
C ARG A 260 -3.07 -2.29 -1.32
N ILE A 261 -3.23 -1.01 -1.59
CA ILE A 261 -3.41 0.02 -0.56
C ILE A 261 -4.72 -0.22 0.20
N ILE A 262 -5.83 -0.42 -0.51
CA ILE A 262 -7.15 -0.67 0.10
C ILE A 262 -7.13 -1.97 0.90
N GLU A 263 -6.65 -3.06 0.32
CA GLU A 263 -6.61 -4.37 0.98
C GLU A 263 -5.76 -4.36 2.27
N SER A 264 -4.66 -3.61 2.27
CA SER A 264 -3.80 -3.54 3.46
C SER A 264 -4.32 -2.59 4.53
N SER A 265 -5.02 -1.52 4.16
CA SER A 265 -5.20 -0.36 5.04
C SER A 265 -6.64 0.12 5.23
N CYS A 266 -7.61 -0.47 4.51
CA CYS A 266 -9.03 -0.27 4.76
C CYS A 266 -9.61 -1.50 5.47
N PRO A 267 -10.21 -1.37 6.66
CA PRO A 267 -10.94 -2.48 7.26
C PRO A 267 -12.17 -2.84 6.42
N VAL A 268 -12.68 -4.07 6.61
CA VAL A 268 -13.98 -4.43 6.03
C VAL A 268 -15.03 -3.43 6.51
N ASP A 269 -15.90 -3.00 5.61
CA ASP A 269 -16.91 -1.95 5.85
C ASP A 269 -16.34 -0.56 6.18
N GLY A 270 -15.03 -0.33 5.97
CA GLY A 270 -14.41 0.97 6.14
C GLY A 270 -14.82 1.98 5.06
N LYS A 271 -14.37 3.23 5.22
CA LYS A 271 -14.63 4.33 4.29
C LYS A 271 -13.34 4.82 3.66
N VAL A 272 -13.38 5.04 2.34
CA VAL A 272 -12.25 5.54 1.55
C VAL A 272 -12.55 6.95 1.04
N LEU A 273 -11.57 7.84 1.06
CA LEU A 273 -11.62 9.17 0.46
C LEU A 273 -10.46 9.33 -0.54
N ASP A 274 -10.80 9.84 -1.72
CA ASP A 274 -9.85 10.29 -2.74
C ASP A 274 -10.24 11.70 -3.22
N PRO A 275 -9.59 12.75 -2.70
CA PRO A 275 -9.88 14.14 -3.08
C PRO A 275 -9.36 14.53 -4.48
N PHE A 276 -8.66 13.62 -5.17
CA PHE A 276 -8.10 13.82 -6.52
C PHE A 276 -8.42 12.62 -7.41
N GLY A 277 -9.71 12.38 -7.63
CA GLY A 277 -10.25 11.17 -8.25
C GLY A 277 -9.69 10.85 -9.64
N GLY A 278 -9.39 11.86 -10.46
CA GLY A 278 -8.72 11.75 -11.74
C GLY A 278 -9.37 10.70 -12.65
N SER A 279 -8.62 9.67 -12.98
CA SER A 279 -9.10 8.56 -13.82
C SER A 279 -10.09 7.61 -13.14
N GLY A 280 -10.41 7.80 -11.85
CA GLY A 280 -11.31 6.93 -11.08
C GLY A 280 -10.71 5.60 -10.66
N THR A 281 -9.39 5.49 -10.56
CA THR A 281 -8.74 4.22 -10.20
C THR A 281 -9.07 3.79 -8.78
N THR A 282 -9.12 4.72 -7.82
CA THR A 282 -9.52 4.44 -6.43
C THR A 282 -10.97 3.94 -6.35
N LEU A 283 -11.87 4.59 -7.09
CA LEU A 283 -13.27 4.18 -7.18
C LEU A 283 -13.38 2.73 -7.71
N LEU A 284 -12.74 2.46 -8.85
CA LEU A 284 -12.80 1.15 -9.48
C LEU A 284 -12.21 0.05 -8.58
N ALA A 285 -11.04 0.26 -8.01
CA ALA A 285 -10.43 -0.67 -7.06
C ALA A 285 -11.34 -0.95 -5.85
N SER A 286 -12.00 0.08 -5.32
CA SER A 286 -12.94 -0.06 -4.20
C SER A 286 -14.17 -0.89 -4.56
N LEU A 287 -14.71 -0.70 -5.77
CA LEU A 287 -15.87 -1.46 -6.27
C LEU A 287 -15.51 -2.92 -6.58
N GLU A 288 -14.32 -3.17 -7.11
CA GLU A 288 -13.84 -4.52 -7.45
C GLU A 288 -13.56 -5.38 -6.22
N ASN A 289 -12.83 -4.84 -5.25
CA ASN A 289 -12.46 -5.62 -4.06
C ASN A 289 -13.53 -5.68 -2.98
N GLN A 290 -14.54 -4.80 -3.03
CA GLN A 290 -15.68 -4.76 -2.11
C GLN A 290 -15.30 -4.75 -0.60
N ILE A 291 -14.11 -4.25 -0.27
CA ILE A 291 -13.64 -4.13 1.11
C ILE A 291 -14.27 -2.92 1.79
N PRO A 292 -14.22 -1.69 1.22
CA PRO A 292 -14.89 -0.54 1.82
C PRO A 292 -16.41 -0.63 1.62
N SER A 293 -17.17 -0.19 2.61
CA SER A 293 -18.62 0.02 2.47
C SER A 293 -18.96 1.29 1.70
N TYR A 294 -18.02 2.25 1.68
CA TYR A 294 -18.22 3.55 1.04
C TYR A 294 -16.92 4.11 0.49
N VAL A 295 -16.98 4.70 -0.71
CA VAL A 295 -15.90 5.46 -1.31
C VAL A 295 -16.40 6.83 -1.79
N LYS A 296 -15.67 7.89 -1.44
CA LYS A 296 -15.90 9.23 -1.96
C LYS A 296 -14.72 9.65 -2.82
N THR A 297 -15.00 10.01 -4.06
CA THR A 297 -14.02 10.58 -4.98
C THR A 297 -14.44 11.99 -5.38
N ILE A 298 -13.48 12.90 -5.43
CA ILE A 298 -13.71 14.32 -5.75
C ILE A 298 -12.76 14.69 -6.89
N ASP A 299 -13.26 15.48 -7.82
CA ASP A 299 -12.41 16.09 -8.85
C ASP A 299 -13.05 17.39 -9.31
N ASN A 300 -12.25 18.40 -9.64
CA ASN A 300 -12.73 19.66 -10.20
C ASN A 300 -12.78 19.66 -11.73
N ASN A 301 -12.32 18.59 -12.38
CA ASN A 301 -12.37 18.42 -13.84
C ASN A 301 -13.62 17.66 -14.26
N SER A 302 -14.48 18.31 -15.08
CA SER A 302 -15.73 17.72 -15.57
C SER A 302 -15.54 16.44 -16.39
N ASP A 303 -14.42 16.30 -17.11
CA ASP A 303 -14.14 15.10 -17.91
C ASP A 303 -13.67 13.93 -17.03
N ALA A 304 -12.95 14.19 -15.94
CA ALA A 304 -12.68 13.19 -14.92
C ALA A 304 -13.98 12.68 -14.29
N ILE A 305 -14.90 13.59 -13.96
CA ILE A 305 -16.22 13.23 -13.42
C ILE A 305 -17.02 12.37 -14.39
N LYS A 306 -17.10 12.73 -15.69
CA LYS A 306 -17.76 11.92 -16.72
C LYS A 306 -17.15 10.52 -16.79
N LEU A 307 -15.81 10.44 -16.81
CA LEU A 307 -15.08 9.18 -16.85
C LEU A 307 -15.42 8.29 -15.65
N MET A 308 -15.40 8.83 -14.44
CA MET A 308 -15.75 8.10 -13.22
C MET A 308 -17.22 7.65 -13.22
N THR A 309 -18.14 8.50 -13.68
CA THR A 309 -19.58 8.17 -13.79
C THR A 309 -19.80 7.04 -14.79
N GLU A 310 -19.12 7.07 -15.94
CA GLU A 310 -19.19 5.97 -16.91
C GLU A 310 -18.65 4.65 -16.36
N LEU A 311 -17.55 4.69 -15.58
CA LEU A 311 -16.97 3.52 -14.93
C LEU A 311 -17.97 2.88 -13.96
N SER A 312 -18.61 3.69 -13.14
CA SER A 312 -19.58 3.20 -12.15
C SER A 312 -20.85 2.61 -12.78
N SER A 313 -21.29 3.13 -13.95
CA SER A 313 -22.51 2.70 -14.62
C SER A 313 -22.35 1.44 -15.50
N LYS A 314 -21.15 1.22 -16.08
CA LYS A 314 -20.89 0.07 -16.97
C LYS A 314 -20.67 -1.25 -16.24
N GLY A 315 -20.62 -1.23 -14.93
CA GLY A 315 -20.33 -2.41 -14.09
C GLY A 315 -18.93 -2.99 -14.32
N ILE A 316 -18.46 -3.76 -13.38
CA ILE A 316 -17.11 -4.37 -13.31
C ILE A 316 -16.83 -5.30 -14.53
N GLN A 317 -17.85 -5.84 -15.17
CA GLN A 317 -17.74 -6.89 -16.22
C GLN A 317 -17.06 -6.47 -17.53
N LYS A 318 -16.77 -5.20 -17.75
CA LYS A 318 -16.24 -4.72 -19.04
C LYS A 318 -14.73 -4.44 -19.07
N TYR A 319 -14.04 -4.60 -17.95
CA TYR A 319 -12.63 -4.23 -17.82
C TYR A 319 -11.69 -5.42 -17.50
N PHE A 320 -12.24 -6.65 -17.61
CA PHE A 320 -11.51 -7.93 -17.56
C PHE A 320 -11.50 -8.67 -18.88
#